data_7ae334e33790d9ad81716d6de84eb4ca
#
_entry.id   7ae334e33790d9ad81716d6de84eb4ca
#
_cell.length_a   1.000
_cell.length_b   1.000
_cell.length_c   1.000
_cell.angle_alpha   90.00
_cell.angle_beta   90.00
_cell.angle_gamma   90.00
#
_symmetry.space_group_name_H-M   'P 1'
#
loop_
_entity.id
_entity.type
_entity.pdbx_description
1 polymer ?
#
loop_
_entity_poly.entity_id
_entity_poly.type
_entity_poly.pdbx_seq_one_letter_code
_entity_poly.pdbx_strand_id
1 'polypeptide(L)'
;MFLSGNHSHLIILSGVCLLLLLTGILNFINLYLVALLRRGKEYGLKKVFGVCGKTLFANIWIENTLLVLSALLVSWLIIEIMSAPTEYLFDIHFSYTAFDGWLSASILLLLPVITSIYPYIKYNYTSPILSIRSIGVQSHSKHFRMFFLGAQYI
;
A
#
# COMPACT_ATOMS: atom_id res chain seq x y z
N MET A 1 10.57 -41.82 -2.79
CA MET A 1 11.32 -40.83 -3.58
C MET A 1 10.44 -39.73 -4.20
N PHE A 2 9.14 -39.65 -3.87
CA PHE A 2 8.17 -38.66 -4.39
C PHE A 2 7.90 -37.44 -3.48
N LEU A 3 8.41 -37.43 -2.25
CA LEU A 3 8.15 -36.34 -1.29
C LEU A 3 9.12 -35.15 -1.38
N SER A 4 10.29 -35.34 -1.98
CA SER A 4 11.31 -34.27 -2.07
C SER A 4 11.01 -33.23 -3.14
N GLY A 5 10.30 -33.61 -4.21
CA GLY A 5 9.93 -32.69 -5.30
C GLY A 5 8.87 -31.66 -4.89
N ASN A 6 7.99 -32.01 -3.95
CA ASN A 6 6.87 -31.14 -3.56
C ASN A 6 7.33 -29.96 -2.68
N HIS A 7 8.34 -30.16 -1.83
CA HIS A 7 8.87 -29.06 -0.99
C HIS A 7 9.60 -28.00 -1.80
N SER A 8 10.36 -28.37 -2.83
CA SER A 8 11.06 -27.40 -3.69
C SER A 8 10.08 -26.55 -4.49
N HIS A 9 9.02 -27.14 -5.03
CA HIS A 9 7.97 -26.40 -5.72
C HIS A 9 7.21 -25.45 -4.79
N LEU A 10 6.92 -25.87 -3.56
CA LEU A 10 6.27 -25.03 -2.56
C LEU A 10 7.15 -23.84 -2.16
N ILE A 11 8.45 -24.03 -2.00
CA ILE A 11 9.40 -22.97 -1.66
C ILE A 11 9.48 -21.94 -2.82
N ILE A 12 9.58 -22.42 -4.06
CA ILE A 12 9.63 -21.56 -5.24
C ILE A 12 8.32 -20.76 -5.35
N LEU A 13 7.16 -21.42 -5.21
CA LEU A 13 5.86 -20.77 -5.29
C LEU A 13 5.69 -19.73 -4.19
N SER A 14 6.05 -20.05 -2.95
CA SER A 14 5.97 -19.09 -1.83
C SER A 14 6.92 -17.91 -2.04
N GLY A 15 8.10 -18.14 -2.62
CA GLY A 15 9.04 -17.08 -2.99
C GLY A 15 8.46 -16.12 -4.04
N VAL A 16 7.83 -16.66 -5.07
CA VAL A 16 7.15 -15.85 -6.11
C VAL A 16 5.99 -15.06 -5.49
N CYS A 17 5.16 -15.68 -4.66
CA CYS A 17 4.07 -14.98 -3.97
C CYS A 17 4.58 -13.84 -3.07
N LEU A 18 5.69 -14.06 -2.36
CA LEU A 18 6.31 -13.03 -1.54
C LEU A 18 6.84 -11.87 -2.38
N LEU A 19 7.47 -12.14 -3.51
CA LEU A 19 7.95 -11.11 -4.44
C LEU A 19 6.78 -10.30 -5.03
N LEU A 20 5.69 -10.95 -5.42
CA LEU A 20 4.50 -10.28 -5.91
C LEU A 20 3.88 -9.38 -4.82
N LEU A 21 3.79 -9.86 -3.59
CA LEU A 21 3.29 -9.08 -2.46
C LEU A 21 4.17 -7.86 -2.18
N LEU A 22 5.49 -8.03 -2.15
CA LEU A 22 6.43 -6.91 -1.98
C LEU A 22 6.29 -5.88 -3.10
N THR A 23 6.21 -6.34 -4.35
CA THR A 23 6.03 -5.45 -5.51
C THR A 23 4.72 -4.69 -5.42
N GLY A 24 3.63 -5.33 -5.01
CA GLY A 24 2.33 -4.71 -4.80
C GLY A 24 2.37 -3.63 -3.71
N ILE A 25 3.00 -3.93 -2.57
CA ILE A 25 3.17 -2.96 -1.47
C ILE A 25 4.01 -1.76 -1.92
N LEU A 26 5.14 -1.99 -2.59
CA LEU A 26 6.00 -0.92 -3.09
C LEU A 26 5.27 -0.03 -4.10
N ASN A 27 4.51 -0.63 -5.02
CA ASN A 27 3.69 0.10 -5.98
C ASN A 27 2.62 0.94 -5.28
N PHE A 28 1.92 0.39 -4.29
CA PHE A 28 0.94 1.13 -3.48
C PHE A 28 1.59 2.33 -2.78
N ILE A 29 2.73 2.13 -2.11
CA ILE A 29 3.45 3.21 -1.44
C ILE A 29 3.88 4.29 -2.43
N ASN A 30 4.38 3.91 -3.61
CA ASN A 30 4.80 4.85 -4.64
C ASN A 30 3.64 5.72 -5.15
N LEU A 31 2.51 5.10 -5.52
CA LEU A 31 1.31 5.82 -5.95
C LEU A 31 0.76 6.72 -4.84
N TYR A 32 0.75 6.22 -3.61
CA TYR A 32 0.30 6.98 -2.45
C TYR A 32 1.17 8.22 -2.20
N LEU A 33 2.50 8.08 -2.29
CA LEU A 33 3.43 9.23 -2.16
C LEU A 33 3.18 10.30 -3.22
N VAL A 34 2.91 9.90 -4.46
CA VAL A 34 2.57 10.85 -5.54
C VAL A 34 1.26 11.58 -5.25
N ALA A 35 0.22 10.86 -4.82
CA ALA A 35 -1.06 11.44 -4.44
C ALA A 35 -0.90 12.43 -3.27
N LEU A 36 -0.08 12.08 -2.29
CA LEU A 36 0.21 12.89 -1.13
C LEU A 36 0.91 14.21 -1.48
N LEU A 37 1.86 14.19 -2.42
CA LEU A 37 2.54 15.39 -2.89
C LEU A 37 1.56 16.39 -3.53
N ARG A 38 0.55 15.90 -4.22
CA ARG A 38 -0.52 16.75 -4.79
C ARG A 38 -1.39 17.40 -3.72
N ARG A 39 -1.64 16.70 -2.61
CA ARG A 39 -2.46 17.20 -1.48
C ARG A 39 -1.69 18.07 -0.50
N GLY A 40 -0.38 18.27 -0.70
CA GLY A 40 0.45 19.07 0.19
C GLY A 40 -0.05 20.50 0.41
N LYS A 41 -0.64 21.11 -0.60
CA LYS A 41 -1.28 22.43 -0.50
C LYS A 41 -2.49 22.43 0.43
N GLU A 42 -3.36 21.44 0.29
CA GLU A 42 -4.57 21.30 1.10
C GLU A 42 -4.20 21.13 2.59
N TYR A 43 -3.21 20.30 2.87
CA TYR A 43 -2.73 20.12 4.24
C TYR A 43 -2.04 21.35 4.80
N GLY A 44 -1.26 22.07 3.97
CA GLY A 44 -0.67 23.36 4.36
C GLY A 44 -1.74 24.38 4.72
N LEU A 45 -2.80 24.48 3.91
CA LEU A 45 -3.91 25.37 4.15
C LEU A 45 -4.66 25.00 5.44
N LYS A 46 -4.98 23.72 5.66
CA LYS A 46 -5.60 23.24 6.89
C LYS A 46 -4.77 23.61 8.14
N LYS A 47 -3.44 23.56 8.04
CA LYS A 47 -2.53 23.97 9.12
C LYS A 47 -2.60 25.47 9.40
N VAL A 48 -2.71 26.31 8.36
CA VAL A 48 -2.88 27.77 8.51
C VAL A 48 -4.20 28.09 9.22
N PHE A 49 -5.26 27.35 8.94
CA PHE A 49 -6.56 27.47 9.62
C PHE A 49 -6.59 26.84 11.03
N GLY A 50 -5.43 26.42 11.57
CA GLY A 50 -5.32 25.94 12.94
C GLY A 50 -5.75 24.48 13.15
N VAL A 51 -5.85 23.68 12.10
CA VAL A 51 -6.15 22.24 12.26
C VAL A 51 -5.00 21.56 12.99
N CYS A 52 -5.33 20.94 14.11
CA CYS A 52 -4.36 20.23 14.95
C CYS A 52 -3.76 19.02 14.19
N GLY A 53 -2.47 18.77 14.38
CA GLY A 53 -1.77 17.65 13.73
C GLY A 53 -2.43 16.28 14.00
N LYS A 54 -3.04 16.09 15.18
CA LYS A 54 -3.78 14.85 15.51
C LYS A 54 -5.01 14.66 14.61
N THR A 55 -5.77 15.73 14.36
CA THR A 55 -6.94 15.71 13.48
C THR A 55 -6.52 15.42 12.03
N LEU A 56 -5.39 15.99 11.60
CA LEU A 56 -4.83 15.72 10.28
C LEU A 56 -4.44 14.24 10.14
N PHE A 57 -3.74 13.69 11.13
CA PHE A 57 -3.38 12.27 11.15
C PHE A 57 -4.61 11.36 11.10
N ALA A 58 -5.61 11.64 11.93
CA ALA A 58 -6.84 10.86 11.96
C ALA A 58 -7.56 10.85 10.60
N ASN A 59 -7.65 11.99 9.93
CA ASN A 59 -8.25 12.08 8.60
C ASN A 59 -7.48 11.25 7.56
N ILE A 60 -6.14 11.34 7.55
CA ILE A 60 -5.29 10.57 6.64
C ILE A 60 -5.41 9.06 6.93
N TRP A 61 -5.43 8.70 8.20
CA TRP A 61 -5.54 7.31 8.61
C TRP A 61 -6.88 6.70 8.23
N ILE A 62 -7.99 7.41 8.46
CA ILE A 62 -9.34 6.96 8.05
C ILE A 62 -9.40 6.80 6.53
N GLU A 63 -8.90 7.75 5.77
CA GLU A 63 -8.88 7.68 4.30
C GLU A 63 -8.09 6.46 3.81
N ASN A 64 -6.90 6.22 4.37
CA ASN A 64 -6.09 5.06 4.01
C ASN A 64 -6.76 3.74 4.42
N THR A 65 -7.41 3.72 5.57
CA THR A 65 -8.14 2.53 6.03
C THR A 65 -9.28 2.19 5.07
N LEU A 66 -10.03 3.19 4.60
CA LEU A 66 -11.10 3.00 3.61
C LEU A 66 -10.56 2.48 2.26
N LEU A 67 -9.41 3.00 1.82
CA LEU A 67 -8.75 2.52 0.59
C LEU A 67 -8.29 1.06 0.72
N VAL A 68 -7.66 0.70 1.82
CA VAL A 68 -7.20 -0.67 2.07
C VAL A 68 -8.40 -1.62 2.24
N LEU A 69 -9.45 -1.18 2.94
CA LEU A 69 -10.67 -1.96 3.08
C LEU A 69 -11.33 -2.25 1.73
N SER A 70 -11.46 -1.23 0.87
CA SER A 70 -12.02 -1.41 -0.47
C SER A 70 -11.17 -2.36 -1.33
N ALA A 71 -9.85 -2.26 -1.24
CA ALA A 71 -8.93 -3.15 -1.94
C ALA A 71 -9.05 -4.60 -1.46
N LEU A 72 -9.17 -4.82 -0.14
CA LEU A 72 -9.40 -6.15 0.42
C LEU A 72 -10.74 -6.74 -0.02
N LEU A 73 -11.81 -5.96 -0.03
CA LEU A 73 -13.12 -6.43 -0.50
C LEU A 73 -13.06 -6.86 -1.97
N VAL A 74 -12.41 -6.06 -2.82
CA VAL A 74 -12.22 -6.41 -4.24
C VAL A 74 -11.35 -7.67 -4.37
N SER A 75 -10.29 -7.79 -3.58
CA SER A 75 -9.44 -8.98 -3.57
C SER A 75 -10.20 -10.24 -3.22
N TRP A 76 -11.00 -10.20 -2.16
CA TRP A 76 -11.85 -11.32 -1.75
C TRP A 76 -12.87 -11.69 -2.84
N LEU A 77 -13.48 -10.69 -3.46
CA LEU A 77 -14.42 -10.90 -4.57
C LEU A 77 -13.74 -11.56 -5.78
N ILE A 78 -12.51 -11.16 -6.12
CA ILE A 78 -11.74 -11.79 -7.20
C ILE A 78 -11.42 -13.25 -6.86
N ILE A 79 -11.02 -13.55 -5.63
CA ILE A 79 -10.75 -14.91 -5.17
C ILE A 79 -12.01 -15.78 -5.33
N GLU A 80 -13.16 -15.25 -4.90
CA GLU A 80 -14.44 -15.97 -4.99
C GLU A 80 -14.84 -16.25 -6.45
N ILE A 81 -14.68 -15.27 -7.33
CA ILE A 81 -14.99 -15.46 -8.78
C ILE A 81 -14.02 -16.46 -9.41
N MET A 82 -12.76 -16.46 -9.01
CA MET A 82 -11.73 -17.35 -9.57
C MET A 82 -11.75 -18.75 -8.95
N SER A 83 -12.40 -18.96 -7.82
CA SER A 83 -12.45 -20.27 -7.14
C SER A 83 -13.09 -21.36 -8.02
N ALA A 84 -14.25 -21.11 -8.59
CA ALA A 84 -14.97 -22.08 -9.41
C ALA A 84 -14.21 -22.52 -10.69
N PRO A 85 -13.67 -21.62 -11.52
CA PRO A 85 -12.86 -22.05 -12.68
C PRO A 85 -11.55 -22.73 -12.27
N THR A 86 -10.94 -22.35 -11.16
CA THR A 86 -9.70 -22.97 -10.69
C THR A 86 -9.94 -24.39 -10.18
N GLU A 87 -11.02 -24.61 -9.46
CA GLU A 87 -11.46 -25.93 -9.01
C GLU A 87 -11.75 -26.85 -10.20
N TYR A 88 -12.46 -26.35 -11.21
CA TYR A 88 -12.78 -27.13 -12.42
C TYR A 88 -11.55 -27.50 -13.27
N LEU A 89 -10.56 -26.59 -13.40
CA LEU A 89 -9.41 -26.80 -14.26
C LEU A 89 -8.25 -27.53 -13.58
N PHE A 90 -8.07 -27.34 -12.28
CA PHE A 90 -6.89 -27.81 -11.56
C PHE A 90 -7.21 -28.80 -10.40
N ASP A 91 -8.47 -29.08 -10.15
CA ASP A 91 -8.93 -29.93 -9.03
C ASP A 91 -8.41 -29.44 -7.66
N ILE A 92 -8.31 -28.12 -7.52
CA ILE A 92 -7.81 -27.46 -6.30
C ILE A 92 -8.99 -26.86 -5.55
N HIS A 93 -9.32 -27.44 -4.38
CA HIS A 93 -10.35 -26.87 -3.50
C HIS A 93 -9.81 -25.73 -2.67
N PHE A 94 -10.40 -24.55 -2.83
CA PHE A 94 -10.13 -23.42 -1.95
C PHE A 94 -10.84 -23.60 -0.62
N SER A 95 -10.05 -23.72 0.46
CA SER A 95 -10.60 -23.73 1.82
C SER A 95 -10.17 -22.45 2.53
N TYR A 96 -11.14 -21.66 2.95
CA TYR A 96 -10.86 -20.48 3.78
C TYR A 96 -10.45 -20.91 5.18
N THR A 97 -9.31 -20.40 5.60
CA THR A 97 -8.72 -20.72 6.90
C THR A 97 -8.78 -19.48 7.81
N ALA A 98 -8.77 -19.68 9.12
CA ALA A 98 -8.65 -18.57 10.07
C ALA A 98 -7.39 -17.72 9.81
N PHE A 99 -6.34 -18.29 9.23
CA PHE A 99 -5.13 -17.60 8.83
C PHE A 99 -5.40 -16.50 7.79
N ASP A 100 -6.28 -16.72 6.81
CA ASP A 100 -6.62 -15.75 5.77
C ASP A 100 -7.32 -14.53 6.36
N GLY A 101 -8.19 -14.77 7.35
CA GLY A 101 -8.84 -13.72 8.13
C GLY A 101 -7.83 -12.90 8.94
N TRP A 102 -6.91 -13.56 9.64
CA TRP A 102 -5.85 -12.89 10.40
C TRP A 102 -4.90 -12.10 9.52
N LEU A 103 -4.53 -12.64 8.37
CA LEU A 103 -3.69 -11.96 7.39
C LEU A 103 -4.37 -10.68 6.87
N SER A 104 -5.64 -10.78 6.47
CA SER A 104 -6.42 -9.64 6.00
C SER A 104 -6.58 -8.57 7.08
N ALA A 105 -6.87 -8.97 8.33
CA ALA A 105 -6.96 -8.05 9.47
C ALA A 105 -5.62 -7.36 9.76
N SER A 106 -4.51 -8.09 9.68
CA SER A 106 -3.17 -7.54 9.86
C SER A 106 -2.84 -6.50 8.79
N ILE A 107 -3.15 -6.77 7.54
CA ILE A 107 -2.96 -5.83 6.43
C ILE A 107 -3.83 -4.58 6.65
N LEU A 108 -5.09 -4.75 7.03
CA LEU A 108 -6.02 -3.65 7.29
C LEU A 108 -5.59 -2.74 8.43
N LEU A 109 -4.91 -3.27 9.44
CA LEU A 109 -4.43 -2.48 10.57
C LEU A 109 -3.06 -1.86 10.32
N LEU A 110 -2.09 -2.65 9.83
CA LEU A 110 -0.70 -2.22 9.73
C LEU A 110 -0.46 -1.27 8.55
N LEU A 111 -1.04 -1.55 7.38
CA LEU A 111 -0.75 -0.82 6.17
C LEU A 111 -1.22 0.65 6.23
N PRO A 112 -2.44 0.98 6.73
CA PRO A 112 -2.86 2.37 6.90
C PRO A 112 -2.01 3.12 7.94
N VAL A 113 -1.58 2.46 9.00
CA VAL A 113 -0.74 3.09 10.03
C VAL A 113 0.61 3.46 9.43
N ILE A 114 1.29 2.52 8.77
CA ILE A 114 2.61 2.73 8.15
C ILE A 114 2.54 3.86 7.11
N THR A 115 1.53 3.84 6.25
CA THR A 115 1.37 4.84 5.19
C THR A 115 0.98 6.22 5.72
N SER A 116 0.32 6.30 6.89
CA SER A 116 -0.08 7.58 7.50
C SER A 116 1.04 8.25 8.29
N ILE A 117 2.03 7.50 8.77
CA ILE A 117 3.16 8.03 9.55
C ILE A 117 3.99 9.01 8.71
N TYR A 118 4.31 8.66 7.48
CA TYR A 118 5.14 9.49 6.62
C TYR A 118 4.57 10.90 6.37
N PRO A 119 3.30 11.05 5.91
CA PRO A 119 2.70 12.37 5.73
C PRO A 119 2.60 13.14 7.06
N TYR A 120 2.24 12.46 8.13
CA TYR A 120 2.15 13.09 9.44
C TYR A 120 3.46 13.72 9.87
N ILE A 121 4.58 12.99 9.78
CA ILE A 121 5.91 13.48 10.11
C ILE A 121 6.25 14.65 9.19
N LYS A 122 6.14 14.47 7.88
CA LYS A 122 6.50 15.49 6.90
C LYS A 122 5.76 16.80 7.13
N TYR A 123 4.44 16.75 7.32
CA TYR A 123 3.62 17.96 7.45
C TYR A 123 3.64 18.56 8.86
N ASN A 124 3.91 17.77 9.89
CA ASN A 124 4.04 18.30 11.23
C ASN A 124 5.30 19.17 11.38
N TYR A 125 6.41 18.77 10.77
CA TYR A 125 7.69 19.48 10.83
C TYR A 125 7.89 20.53 9.73
N THR A 126 7.07 20.54 8.66
CA THR A 126 7.19 21.53 7.60
C THR A 126 6.42 22.81 7.97
N SER A 127 7.06 23.98 7.84
CA SER A 127 6.37 25.25 8.09
C SER A 127 5.26 25.45 7.04
N PRO A 128 4.11 26.06 7.43
CA PRO A 128 2.99 26.30 6.52
C PRO A 128 3.38 27.10 5.27
N ILE A 129 4.27 28.08 5.45
CA ILE A 129 4.77 28.96 4.38
C ILE A 129 5.58 28.18 3.35
N LEU A 130 6.43 27.24 3.78
CA LEU A 130 7.21 26.37 2.90
C LEU A 130 6.31 25.37 2.14
N SER A 131 5.25 24.88 2.75
CA SER A 131 4.28 23.99 2.10
C SER A 131 3.54 24.66 0.94
N ILE A 132 3.26 25.97 1.05
CA ILE A 132 2.62 26.76 0.00
C ILE A 132 3.64 27.18 -1.07
N ARG A 133 4.88 27.46 -0.68
CA ARG A 133 5.94 27.99 -1.55
C ARG A 133 6.71 26.93 -2.32
N SER A 134 6.70 25.68 -1.86
CA SER A 134 7.50 24.56 -2.42
C SER A 134 7.11 24.09 -3.83
N ILE A 135 6.23 24.83 -4.50
CA ILE A 135 5.83 24.57 -5.89
C ILE A 135 6.90 24.99 -6.90
N GLY A 136 7.87 25.80 -6.47
CA GLY A 136 8.98 26.28 -7.35
C GLY A 136 10.28 25.47 -7.26
N VAL A 137 10.45 24.59 -6.27
CA VAL A 137 11.73 23.89 -6.04
C VAL A 137 11.51 22.38 -6.05
N GLN A 138 11.27 21.84 -7.23
CA GLN A 138 11.29 20.39 -7.51
C GLN A 138 12.73 19.90 -7.75
N SER A 139 13.69 20.15 -6.86
CA SER A 139 15.09 19.82 -7.20
C SER A 139 15.63 18.55 -6.54
N HIS A 140 15.08 18.01 -5.46
CA HIS A 140 15.74 16.90 -4.77
C HIS A 140 15.04 15.52 -4.89
N SER A 141 13.83 15.45 -5.43
CA SER A 141 13.09 14.20 -5.58
C SER A 141 13.25 13.51 -6.94
N LYS A 142 13.99 14.12 -7.89
CA LYS A 142 14.13 13.57 -9.25
C LYS A 142 14.90 12.24 -9.28
N HIS A 143 15.94 12.09 -8.48
CA HIS A 143 16.77 10.87 -8.49
C HIS A 143 16.02 9.66 -7.91
N PHE A 144 15.27 9.86 -6.83
CA PHE A 144 14.50 8.77 -6.21
C PHE A 144 13.36 8.31 -7.11
N ARG A 145 12.68 9.25 -7.78
CA ARG A 145 11.61 8.97 -8.73
C ARG A 145 12.11 8.31 -10.01
N MET A 146 13.29 8.71 -10.53
CA MET A 146 13.92 8.08 -11.69
C MET A 146 14.37 6.66 -11.40
N PHE A 147 14.90 6.40 -10.19
CA PHE A 147 15.27 5.05 -9.78
C PHE A 147 14.07 4.10 -9.73
N PHE A 148 12.95 4.53 -9.17
CA PHE A 148 11.73 3.71 -9.11
C PHE A 148 11.04 3.53 -10.47
N LEU A 149 11.02 4.56 -11.30
CA LEU A 149 10.50 4.44 -12.67
C LEU A 149 11.39 3.53 -13.53
N GLY A 150 12.71 3.61 -13.37
CA GLY A 150 13.64 2.72 -14.06
C GLY A 150 13.47 1.25 -13.67
N ALA A 151 13.20 0.97 -12.40
CA ALA A 151 12.97 -0.39 -11.91
C ALA A 151 11.62 -1.01 -12.38
N GLN A 152 10.66 -0.21 -12.82
CA GLN A 152 9.39 -0.68 -13.38
C GLN A 152 9.44 -0.96 -14.89
N TYR A 153 10.51 -0.54 -15.58
CA TYR A 153 10.67 -0.71 -17.03
C TYR A 153 11.62 -1.85 -17.43
N ILE A 154 12.15 -2.61 -16.48
CA ILE A 154 12.92 -3.84 -16.68
C ILE A 154 12.07 -5.04 -16.29
#